data_21295bd2fa76046a569501b5e5d5c8ae
#
_entry.id   21295bd2fa76046a569501b5e5d5c8ae
#
_cell.length_a   1.000
_cell.length_b   1.000
_cell.length_c   1.000
_cell.angle_alpha   90.00
_cell.angle_beta   90.00
_cell.angle_gamma   90.00
#
_symmetry.space_group_name_H-M   'P 1'
#
loop_
_entity.id
_entity.type
_entity.pdbx_description
1 polymer ?
#
loop_
_entity_poly.entity_id
_entity_poly.type
_entity_poly.pdbx_seq_one_letter_code
_entity_poly.pdbx_strand_id
1 'polypeptide(L)'
;MCGIAGFVNLNSEPPQEQILRNMLIPMICRGPDGEGVRISGPAALGHRRLAVIDLLSGAQPMCNEDGSVWITFNGEIFNYRELRTRLLRKGHRFRTESDTEVLVHLYEEYGTEMFAHLSGFYAFAIYNVSSGKLLLARDCAGVKPLFYFQTPEVFAFASTIPALRRHPAFPHELNRQALWDFLSLQYIPQGTAYRKVRRLEPGSFLELNLNGSSAAVRRFWKPETLHENKLQISYRDACAELEKRVRQAVAERLIADVPLGVFLSGGVDSAIVAGLAAEMTDSPLHCYSIAFREKTYDERESAAENAAWARQFARHGLIHRIQEVDPCDISILEKRIAEYGQPFADASLIPTSQLCAFARSEVTVALGGDGADEMFRGYERYMAMRYLEKSDFLPAALRKILTGTICSLLPDHGGERGSLARARRFFRGIGASGAERYLGIVSHTGESLKRRFCGSGFEGMRPTLEQFDTEEHPFGKAGDVPLFDLRTYLPCDILAKADTASMSASLELRSPFLDRRVMEFALSLPENFKEQNGHRKRILTDTFARYLPPGLARRRKRGFGVPLADWFRGEWKNLLLERLPQGEGEKSGMFSKTGIEQLIAEHQAGCDRSYALFSALVLEMFLDSIKP
;
A
#
# COMPACT_ATOMS: atom_id res chain seq x y z
N MET A 1 -13.80 -5.53 -4.59
CA MET A 1 -12.48 -6.23 -4.64
C MET A 1 -12.61 -7.63 -4.08
N CYS A 2 -11.78 -8.56 -4.56
CA CYS A 2 -11.94 -9.99 -4.32
C CYS A 2 -10.77 -10.59 -3.54
N GLY A 3 -10.79 -11.88 -3.30
CA GLY A 3 -9.66 -12.69 -2.88
C GLY A 3 -9.39 -13.79 -3.89
N ILE A 4 -8.15 -13.94 -4.33
CA ILE A 4 -7.73 -15.03 -5.20
C ILE A 4 -6.75 -15.95 -4.49
N ALA A 5 -6.84 -17.24 -4.77
CA ALA A 5 -5.86 -18.23 -4.37
C ALA A 5 -5.77 -19.34 -5.42
N GLY A 6 -4.65 -20.00 -5.46
CA GLY A 6 -4.46 -21.15 -6.32
C GLY A 6 -3.12 -21.83 -6.10
N PHE A 7 -2.99 -23.02 -6.63
CA PHE A 7 -1.74 -23.74 -6.63
C PHE A 7 -1.64 -24.70 -7.82
N VAL A 8 -0.44 -25.09 -8.15
CA VAL A 8 -0.13 -26.06 -9.17
C VAL A 8 0.80 -27.11 -8.59
N ASN A 9 0.43 -28.39 -8.75
CA ASN A 9 1.28 -29.51 -8.38
C ASN A 9 2.30 -29.73 -9.50
N LEU A 10 3.59 -29.55 -9.17
CA LEU A 10 4.70 -29.69 -10.14
C LEU A 10 5.09 -31.15 -10.38
N ASN A 11 4.62 -32.06 -9.52
CA ASN A 11 4.78 -33.51 -9.65
C ASN A 11 3.68 -34.18 -10.51
N SER A 12 2.81 -33.39 -11.15
CA SER A 12 1.69 -33.83 -11.98
C SER A 12 0.58 -34.57 -11.24
N GLU A 13 0.59 -34.63 -9.90
CA GLU A 13 -0.53 -35.15 -9.14
C GLU A 13 -1.75 -34.22 -9.24
N PRO A 14 -2.98 -34.72 -9.29
CA PRO A 14 -4.17 -33.89 -9.32
C PRO A 14 -4.31 -33.10 -8.01
N PRO A 15 -4.67 -31.79 -8.08
CA PRO A 15 -4.84 -30.96 -6.91
C PRO A 15 -6.07 -31.42 -6.10
N GLN A 16 -5.94 -31.41 -4.78
CA GLN A 16 -7.06 -31.67 -3.88
C GLN A 16 -7.88 -30.36 -3.69
N GLU A 17 -9.15 -30.40 -4.09
CA GLU A 17 -10.05 -29.23 -3.99
C GLU A 17 -10.17 -28.73 -2.54
N GLN A 18 -10.14 -29.62 -1.54
CA GLN A 18 -10.24 -29.25 -0.13
C GLN A 18 -9.10 -28.32 0.31
N ILE A 19 -7.88 -28.50 -0.21
CA ILE A 19 -6.74 -27.61 0.07
C ILE A 19 -7.07 -26.20 -0.42
N LEU A 20 -7.57 -26.09 -1.67
CA LEU A 20 -7.96 -24.80 -2.22
C LEU A 20 -9.09 -24.13 -1.42
N ARG A 21 -10.13 -24.87 -1.04
CA ARG A 21 -11.21 -24.34 -0.20
C ARG A 21 -10.68 -23.84 1.14
N ASN A 22 -9.77 -24.56 1.77
CA ASN A 22 -9.12 -24.12 3.01
C ASN A 22 -8.32 -22.80 2.80
N MET A 23 -7.67 -22.64 1.65
CA MET A 23 -6.97 -21.38 1.30
C MET A 23 -7.94 -20.21 1.12
N LEU A 24 -9.18 -20.44 0.71
CA LEU A 24 -10.20 -19.40 0.53
C LEU A 24 -10.82 -18.90 1.84
N ILE A 25 -10.80 -19.69 2.91
CA ILE A 25 -11.42 -19.34 4.21
C ILE A 25 -10.90 -18.01 4.78
N PRO A 26 -9.58 -17.73 4.85
CA PRO A 26 -9.08 -16.47 5.41
C PRO A 26 -9.46 -15.22 4.60
N MET A 27 -10.02 -15.40 3.41
CA MET A 27 -10.38 -14.30 2.51
C MET A 27 -11.89 -14.03 2.43
N ILE A 28 -12.70 -14.60 3.31
CA ILE A 28 -14.18 -14.41 3.33
C ILE A 28 -14.53 -12.92 3.42
N CYS A 29 -13.86 -12.15 4.29
CA CYS A 29 -14.11 -10.71 4.43
C CYS A 29 -13.76 -9.94 3.15
N ARG A 30 -12.80 -10.40 2.34
CA ARG A 30 -12.46 -9.76 1.07
C ARG A 30 -13.56 -9.95 0.02
N GLY A 31 -14.20 -11.12 0.01
CA GLY A 31 -15.22 -11.45 -0.96
C GLY A 31 -16.36 -12.25 -0.32
N PRO A 32 -17.31 -11.57 0.34
CA PRO A 32 -18.40 -12.24 1.05
C PRO A 32 -19.51 -12.74 0.13
N ASP A 33 -19.61 -12.24 -1.12
CA ASP A 33 -20.79 -12.43 -1.98
C ASP A 33 -20.75 -13.73 -2.77
N GLY A 34 -19.59 -14.43 -2.81
CA GLY A 34 -19.51 -15.70 -3.51
C GLY A 34 -18.15 -16.38 -3.39
N GLU A 35 -18.18 -17.70 -3.64
CA GLU A 35 -16.99 -18.55 -3.74
C GLU A 35 -17.01 -19.29 -5.07
N GLY A 36 -15.86 -19.43 -5.71
CA GLY A 36 -15.69 -20.25 -6.89
C GLY A 36 -14.39 -21.02 -6.86
N VAL A 37 -14.44 -22.25 -7.38
CA VAL A 37 -13.32 -23.20 -7.44
C VAL A 37 -13.28 -23.84 -8.81
N ARG A 38 -12.08 -23.99 -9.36
CA ARG A 38 -11.83 -24.74 -10.59
C ARG A 38 -10.56 -25.57 -10.47
N ILE A 39 -10.69 -26.85 -10.77
CA ILE A 39 -9.58 -27.78 -10.95
C ILE A 39 -9.43 -28.02 -12.45
N SER A 40 -8.23 -27.88 -13.00
CA SER A 40 -7.93 -28.13 -14.40
C SER A 40 -6.51 -28.68 -14.55
N GLY A 41 -6.40 -29.96 -14.88
CA GLY A 41 -5.12 -30.66 -14.88
C GLY A 41 -4.42 -30.56 -13.50
N PRO A 42 -3.14 -30.13 -13.46
CA PRO A 42 -2.41 -29.98 -12.19
C PRO A 42 -2.69 -28.65 -11.48
N ALA A 43 -3.55 -27.78 -12.04
CA ALA A 43 -3.84 -26.45 -11.50
C ALA A 43 -5.17 -26.38 -10.75
N ALA A 44 -5.16 -25.66 -9.65
CA ALA A 44 -6.33 -25.31 -8.85
C ALA A 44 -6.44 -23.78 -8.74
N LEU A 45 -7.56 -23.20 -9.16
CA LEU A 45 -7.87 -21.78 -9.10
C LEU A 45 -9.08 -21.54 -8.22
N GLY A 46 -8.99 -20.59 -7.29
CA GLY A 46 -10.03 -20.24 -6.35
C GLY A 46 -10.27 -18.74 -6.28
N HIS A 47 -11.51 -18.39 -5.95
CA HIS A 47 -11.96 -17.01 -5.91
C HIS A 47 -12.94 -16.77 -4.75
N ARG A 48 -12.79 -15.63 -4.09
CA ARG A 48 -13.78 -15.02 -3.18
C ARG A 48 -14.24 -13.70 -3.77
N ARG A 49 -15.54 -13.55 -4.00
CA ARG A 49 -16.11 -12.42 -4.75
C ARG A 49 -16.68 -11.35 -3.84
N LEU A 50 -16.30 -10.09 -4.09
CA LEU A 50 -17.07 -8.90 -3.77
C LEU A 50 -17.66 -8.40 -5.08
N ALA A 51 -18.96 -8.44 -5.22
CA ALA A 51 -19.66 -8.09 -6.46
C ALA A 51 -19.78 -6.57 -6.59
N VAL A 52 -19.15 -5.98 -7.60
CA VAL A 52 -19.15 -4.54 -7.88
C VAL A 52 -19.58 -4.23 -9.28
N ILE A 53 -19.13 -5.02 -10.27
CA ILE A 53 -19.56 -4.97 -11.68
C ILE A 53 -20.13 -6.33 -12.06
N ASP A 54 -21.20 -6.32 -12.86
CA ASP A 54 -21.91 -7.51 -13.33
C ASP A 54 -22.31 -8.43 -12.16
N LEU A 55 -23.24 -7.98 -11.34
CA LEU A 55 -23.62 -8.65 -10.09
C LEU A 55 -24.10 -10.09 -10.31
N LEU A 56 -24.66 -10.41 -11.49
CA LEU A 56 -25.30 -11.69 -11.79
C LEU A 56 -24.37 -12.69 -12.46
N SER A 57 -23.63 -12.27 -13.53
CA SER A 57 -22.87 -13.21 -14.38
C SER A 57 -21.35 -13.19 -14.17
N GLY A 58 -20.82 -12.24 -13.37
CA GLY A 58 -19.39 -12.08 -13.12
C GLY A 58 -18.77 -13.10 -12.15
N ALA A 59 -19.29 -14.34 -12.07
CA ALA A 59 -18.72 -15.38 -11.21
C ALA A 59 -17.35 -15.85 -11.73
N GLN A 60 -16.42 -16.14 -10.80
CA GLN A 60 -15.05 -16.58 -11.10
C GLN A 60 -14.73 -17.88 -10.33
N PRO A 61 -13.75 -18.72 -10.77
CA PRO A 61 -12.90 -18.57 -11.96
C PRO A 61 -13.68 -18.57 -13.27
N MET A 62 -13.22 -17.77 -14.26
CA MET A 62 -13.86 -17.57 -15.56
C MET A 62 -12.98 -18.11 -16.68
N CYS A 63 -13.55 -18.45 -17.83
CA CYS A 63 -12.79 -18.97 -18.97
C CYS A 63 -13.26 -18.37 -20.29
N ASN A 64 -12.44 -18.58 -21.35
CA ASN A 64 -12.81 -18.34 -22.74
C ASN A 64 -13.87 -19.34 -23.23
N GLU A 65 -14.23 -19.26 -24.52
CA GLU A 65 -15.34 -20.02 -25.13
C GLU A 65 -15.12 -21.54 -25.09
N ASP A 66 -13.88 -22.00 -25.26
CA ASP A 66 -13.53 -23.43 -25.33
C ASP A 66 -12.98 -24.02 -24.01
N GLY A 67 -12.80 -23.17 -22.98
CA GLY A 67 -12.29 -23.59 -21.67
C GLY A 67 -10.79 -23.86 -21.65
N SER A 68 -10.04 -23.39 -22.65
CA SER A 68 -8.58 -23.55 -22.72
C SER A 68 -7.81 -22.53 -21.89
N VAL A 69 -8.41 -21.37 -21.57
CA VAL A 69 -7.82 -20.29 -20.77
C VAL A 69 -8.72 -19.98 -19.59
N TRP A 70 -8.20 -20.12 -18.37
CA TRP A 70 -8.92 -19.85 -17.11
C TRP A 70 -8.27 -18.71 -16.36
N ILE A 71 -9.09 -17.84 -15.76
CA ILE A 71 -8.65 -16.71 -14.92
C ILE A 71 -9.29 -16.72 -13.54
N THR A 72 -8.52 -16.29 -12.53
CA THR A 72 -9.01 -15.77 -11.26
C THR A 72 -8.41 -14.39 -11.03
N PHE A 73 -9.25 -13.40 -10.71
CA PHE A 73 -8.92 -11.99 -10.77
C PHE A 73 -9.42 -11.24 -9.52
N ASN A 74 -8.54 -10.48 -8.90
CA ASN A 74 -8.84 -9.52 -7.85
C ASN A 74 -8.50 -8.13 -8.35
N GLY A 75 -9.51 -7.33 -8.68
CA GLY A 75 -9.26 -5.99 -9.19
C GLY A 75 -10.42 -5.39 -9.93
N GLU A 76 -10.10 -4.38 -10.74
CA GLU A 76 -10.99 -3.65 -11.63
C GLU A 76 -10.21 -3.17 -12.85
N ILE A 77 -10.71 -3.42 -14.06
CA ILE A 77 -10.17 -2.91 -15.31
C ILE A 77 -11.02 -1.74 -15.79
N PHE A 78 -10.57 -0.52 -15.49
CA PHE A 78 -11.37 0.69 -15.70
C PHE A 78 -11.69 0.99 -17.18
N ASN A 79 -10.83 0.59 -18.11
CA ASN A 79 -11.05 0.75 -19.53
C ASN A 79 -11.70 -0.49 -20.22
N TYR A 80 -12.33 -1.39 -19.44
CA TYR A 80 -12.86 -2.66 -19.97
C TYR A 80 -13.89 -2.48 -21.10
N ARG A 81 -14.72 -1.45 -21.06
CA ARG A 81 -15.75 -1.20 -22.09
C ARG A 81 -15.14 -0.91 -23.47
N GLU A 82 -14.05 -0.14 -23.50
CA GLU A 82 -13.28 0.13 -24.72
C GLU A 82 -12.63 -1.16 -25.24
N LEU A 83 -11.96 -1.89 -24.34
CA LEU A 83 -11.28 -3.14 -24.67
C LEU A 83 -12.28 -4.19 -25.19
N ARG A 84 -13.42 -4.35 -24.53
CA ARG A 84 -14.50 -5.23 -24.96
C ARG A 84 -14.98 -4.90 -26.37
N THR A 85 -15.22 -3.63 -26.67
CA THR A 85 -15.63 -3.19 -28.01
C THR A 85 -14.60 -3.55 -29.08
N ARG A 86 -13.31 -3.42 -28.77
CA ARG A 86 -12.20 -3.77 -29.67
C ARG A 86 -12.10 -5.28 -29.89
N LEU A 87 -12.25 -6.09 -28.83
CA LEU A 87 -12.20 -7.55 -28.90
C LEU A 87 -13.40 -8.14 -29.66
N LEU A 88 -14.61 -7.60 -29.47
CA LEU A 88 -15.77 -7.97 -30.25
C LEU A 88 -15.56 -7.77 -31.76
N ARG A 89 -14.91 -6.65 -32.16
CA ARG A 89 -14.54 -6.40 -33.57
C ARG A 89 -13.52 -7.40 -34.14
N LYS A 90 -12.74 -8.04 -33.26
CA LYS A 90 -11.79 -9.11 -33.63
C LYS A 90 -12.41 -10.50 -33.66
N GLY A 91 -13.68 -10.64 -33.30
CA GLY A 91 -14.43 -11.89 -33.37
C GLY A 91 -14.59 -12.65 -32.07
N HIS A 92 -14.05 -12.13 -30.93
CA HIS A 92 -14.27 -12.73 -29.61
C HIS A 92 -15.75 -12.66 -29.22
N ARG A 93 -16.21 -13.66 -28.46
CA ARG A 93 -17.58 -13.74 -27.98
C ARG A 93 -17.62 -13.65 -26.47
N PHE A 94 -18.34 -12.69 -25.95
CA PHE A 94 -18.49 -12.45 -24.53
C PHE A 94 -19.79 -13.11 -24.01
N ARG A 95 -19.71 -13.74 -22.84
CA ARG A 95 -20.85 -14.35 -22.13
C ARG A 95 -21.34 -13.46 -20.98
N THR A 96 -20.50 -12.52 -20.52
CA THR A 96 -20.76 -11.66 -19.36
C THR A 96 -20.55 -10.19 -19.72
N GLU A 97 -20.97 -9.31 -18.85
CA GLU A 97 -20.63 -7.88 -18.90
C GLU A 97 -19.48 -7.53 -17.96
N SER A 98 -18.82 -8.55 -17.37
CA SER A 98 -17.72 -8.39 -16.43
C SER A 98 -16.46 -7.85 -17.11
N ASP A 99 -15.73 -7.03 -16.39
CA ASP A 99 -14.37 -6.59 -16.76
C ASP A 99 -13.36 -7.75 -16.75
N THR A 100 -13.63 -8.81 -15.98
CA THR A 100 -12.78 -10.02 -15.90
C THR A 100 -12.66 -10.75 -17.24
N GLU A 101 -13.76 -10.89 -17.99
CA GLU A 101 -13.77 -11.63 -19.27
C GLU A 101 -12.87 -10.96 -20.31
N VAL A 102 -12.76 -9.62 -20.26
CA VAL A 102 -11.85 -8.86 -21.12
C VAL A 102 -10.40 -9.31 -20.98
N LEU A 103 -9.97 -9.69 -19.78
CA LEU A 103 -8.59 -10.16 -19.53
C LEU A 103 -8.30 -11.50 -20.21
N VAL A 104 -9.28 -12.40 -20.24
CA VAL A 104 -9.13 -13.71 -20.90
C VAL A 104 -8.88 -13.50 -22.39
N HIS A 105 -9.75 -12.74 -23.06
CA HIS A 105 -9.65 -12.48 -24.49
C HIS A 105 -8.44 -11.59 -24.87
N LEU A 106 -8.02 -10.67 -23.99
CA LEU A 106 -6.77 -9.93 -24.20
C LEU A 106 -5.55 -10.84 -24.14
N TYR A 107 -5.55 -11.84 -23.24
CA TYR A 107 -4.46 -12.80 -23.17
C TYR A 107 -4.40 -13.68 -24.43
N GLU A 108 -5.53 -14.09 -24.98
CA GLU A 108 -5.59 -14.83 -26.24
C GLU A 108 -5.01 -14.03 -27.40
N GLU A 109 -5.36 -12.74 -27.49
CA GLU A 109 -4.93 -11.88 -28.60
C GLU A 109 -3.47 -11.42 -28.51
N TYR A 110 -2.99 -11.12 -27.29
CA TYR A 110 -1.73 -10.40 -27.12
C TYR A 110 -0.73 -11.11 -26.22
N GLY A 111 -1.10 -12.24 -25.59
CA GLY A 111 -0.25 -12.88 -24.60
C GLY A 111 0.19 -11.89 -23.52
N THR A 112 1.48 -11.83 -23.24
CA THR A 112 2.03 -10.89 -22.23
C THR A 112 2.10 -9.42 -22.68
N GLU A 113 1.88 -9.12 -23.96
CA GLU A 113 1.76 -7.74 -24.45
C GLU A 113 0.43 -7.08 -24.04
N MET A 114 -0.54 -7.86 -23.53
CA MET A 114 -1.80 -7.36 -22.99
C MET A 114 -1.62 -6.23 -21.96
N PHE A 115 -0.55 -6.24 -21.20
CA PHE A 115 -0.29 -5.23 -20.16
C PHE A 115 -0.15 -3.80 -20.71
N ALA A 116 0.22 -3.64 -21.98
CA ALA A 116 0.29 -2.32 -22.63
C ALA A 116 -1.11 -1.68 -22.82
N HIS A 117 -2.16 -2.49 -22.80
CA HIS A 117 -3.54 -2.06 -23.05
C HIS A 117 -4.35 -1.84 -21.78
N LEU A 118 -3.88 -2.34 -20.62
CA LEU A 118 -4.63 -2.33 -19.38
C LEU A 118 -4.52 -0.98 -18.64
N SER A 119 -5.67 -0.45 -18.24
CA SER A 119 -5.81 0.58 -17.22
C SER A 119 -6.67 0.01 -16.09
N GLY A 120 -6.05 -0.28 -14.95
CA GLY A 120 -6.74 -0.96 -13.86
C GLY A 120 -5.87 -1.14 -12.61
N PHE A 121 -6.52 -1.59 -11.54
CA PHE A 121 -5.89 -2.11 -10.33
C PHE A 121 -6.14 -3.61 -10.28
N TYR A 122 -5.10 -4.41 -10.31
CA TYR A 122 -5.28 -5.84 -10.48
C TYR A 122 -4.18 -6.71 -9.86
N ALA A 123 -4.62 -7.86 -9.40
CA ALA A 123 -3.82 -9.05 -9.25
C ALA A 123 -4.61 -10.22 -9.85
N PHE A 124 -4.02 -10.98 -10.76
CA PHE A 124 -4.69 -12.11 -11.37
C PHE A 124 -3.77 -13.29 -11.65
N ALA A 125 -4.38 -14.44 -11.83
CA ALA A 125 -3.74 -15.63 -12.33
C ALA A 125 -4.50 -16.14 -13.56
N ILE A 126 -3.79 -16.32 -14.69
CA ILE A 126 -4.31 -16.96 -15.90
C ILE A 126 -3.61 -18.32 -16.05
N TYR A 127 -4.40 -19.39 -16.18
CA TYR A 127 -3.92 -20.71 -16.52
C TYR A 127 -4.33 -21.10 -17.93
N ASN A 128 -3.35 -21.29 -18.81
CA ASN A 128 -3.56 -21.77 -20.16
C ASN A 128 -3.31 -23.29 -20.19
N VAL A 129 -4.40 -24.05 -20.33
CA VAL A 129 -4.41 -25.52 -20.32
C VAL A 129 -3.61 -26.08 -21.47
N SER A 130 -3.78 -25.52 -22.67
CA SER A 130 -3.15 -26.04 -23.90
C SER A 130 -1.62 -25.90 -23.89
N SER A 131 -1.11 -24.79 -23.35
CA SER A 131 0.34 -24.55 -23.28
C SER A 131 1.00 -25.00 -21.97
N GLY A 132 0.19 -25.36 -20.95
CA GLY A 132 0.69 -25.68 -19.62
C GLY A 132 1.39 -24.49 -18.93
N LYS A 133 0.87 -23.27 -19.12
CA LYS A 133 1.45 -22.04 -18.55
C LYS A 133 0.53 -21.42 -17.52
N LEU A 134 1.11 -21.01 -16.39
CA LEU A 134 0.46 -20.16 -15.40
C LEU A 134 1.11 -18.78 -15.44
N LEU A 135 0.30 -17.74 -15.63
CA LEU A 135 0.70 -16.34 -15.59
C LEU A 135 0.11 -15.68 -14.34
N LEU A 136 0.95 -15.12 -13.49
CA LEU A 136 0.54 -14.21 -12.41
C LEU A 136 0.88 -12.79 -12.78
N ALA A 137 0.02 -11.81 -12.48
CA ALA A 137 0.32 -10.41 -12.75
C ALA A 137 -0.16 -9.49 -11.63
N ARG A 138 0.53 -8.36 -11.46
CA ARG A 138 0.20 -7.32 -10.48
C ARG A 138 0.31 -5.94 -11.10
N ASP A 139 -0.64 -5.04 -10.80
CA ASP A 139 -0.75 -3.70 -11.37
C ASP A 139 0.47 -2.80 -11.12
N CYS A 140 0.57 -1.69 -11.87
CA CYS A 140 1.71 -0.78 -11.88
C CYS A 140 2.06 -0.20 -10.50
N ALA A 141 1.07 0.18 -9.69
CA ALA A 141 1.26 0.73 -8.36
C ALA A 141 1.35 -0.34 -7.27
N GLY A 142 0.92 -1.59 -7.58
CA GLY A 142 0.80 -2.66 -6.61
C GLY A 142 -0.37 -2.48 -5.65
N VAL A 143 -1.47 -1.88 -6.14
CA VAL A 143 -2.70 -1.66 -5.34
C VAL A 143 -3.28 -2.98 -4.85
N LYS A 144 -3.29 -4.02 -5.70
CA LYS A 144 -3.79 -5.33 -5.31
C LYS A 144 -2.64 -6.23 -4.85
N PRO A 145 -2.76 -6.87 -3.68
CA PRO A 145 -1.72 -7.75 -3.17
C PRO A 145 -1.70 -9.09 -3.92
N LEU A 146 -0.49 -9.64 -4.12
CA LEU A 146 -0.27 -10.96 -4.65
C LEU A 146 1.01 -11.56 -4.07
N PHE A 147 0.85 -12.68 -3.36
CA PHE A 147 1.94 -13.42 -2.74
C PHE A 147 2.04 -14.81 -3.35
N TYR A 148 3.25 -15.38 -3.36
CA TYR A 148 3.48 -16.73 -3.86
C TYR A 148 4.66 -17.40 -3.16
N PHE A 149 4.69 -18.72 -3.22
CA PHE A 149 5.86 -19.53 -2.88
C PHE A 149 6.01 -20.70 -3.86
N GLN A 150 7.21 -21.21 -3.94
CA GLN A 150 7.52 -22.40 -4.72
C GLN A 150 8.36 -23.37 -3.88
N THR A 151 7.96 -24.65 -3.92
CA THR A 151 8.74 -25.80 -3.46
C THR A 151 9.05 -26.69 -4.67
N PRO A 152 9.83 -27.78 -4.54
CA PRO A 152 10.02 -28.73 -5.63
C PRO A 152 8.71 -29.35 -6.15
N GLU A 153 7.68 -29.47 -5.29
CA GLU A 153 6.43 -30.18 -5.59
C GLU A 153 5.27 -29.25 -5.92
N VAL A 154 5.31 -28.00 -5.46
CA VAL A 154 4.16 -27.08 -5.52
C VAL A 154 4.60 -25.66 -5.80
N PHE A 155 3.82 -25.00 -6.67
CA PHE A 155 3.79 -23.55 -6.78
C PHE A 155 2.43 -23.06 -6.30
N ALA A 156 2.37 -22.14 -5.32
CA ALA A 156 1.12 -21.61 -4.78
C ALA A 156 1.12 -20.08 -4.73
N PHE A 157 -0.07 -19.48 -4.92
CA PHE A 157 -0.27 -18.04 -4.88
C PHE A 157 -1.57 -17.67 -4.16
N ALA A 158 -1.63 -16.47 -3.57
CA ALA A 158 -2.86 -15.91 -3.00
C ALA A 158 -2.78 -14.39 -2.81
N SER A 159 -3.93 -13.78 -2.62
CA SER A 159 -4.05 -12.35 -2.24
C SER A 159 -3.52 -12.06 -0.84
N THR A 160 -3.49 -13.05 0.06
CA THR A 160 -3.05 -12.87 1.45
C THR A 160 -2.12 -14.01 1.91
N ILE A 161 -1.20 -13.71 2.83
CA ILE A 161 -0.31 -14.72 3.41
C ILE A 161 -1.10 -15.76 4.25
N PRO A 162 -2.11 -15.40 5.06
CA PRO A 162 -2.93 -16.39 5.76
C PRO A 162 -3.59 -17.42 4.83
N ALA A 163 -3.95 -17.03 3.60
CA ALA A 163 -4.47 -17.98 2.61
C ALA A 163 -3.39 -18.99 2.18
N LEU A 164 -2.15 -18.52 1.90
CA LEU A 164 -1.02 -19.38 1.59
C LEU A 164 -0.69 -20.35 2.74
N ARG A 165 -0.77 -19.88 3.99
CA ARG A 165 -0.50 -20.70 5.19
C ARG A 165 -1.45 -21.90 5.34
N ARG A 166 -2.61 -21.90 4.68
CA ARG A 166 -3.53 -23.04 4.67
C ARG A 166 -3.10 -24.17 3.72
N HIS A 167 -2.13 -23.91 2.86
CA HIS A 167 -1.57 -24.96 2.01
C HIS A 167 -0.56 -25.82 2.81
N PRO A 168 -0.65 -27.18 2.79
CA PRO A 168 0.23 -28.05 3.58
C PRO A 168 1.74 -27.87 3.32
N ALA A 169 2.12 -27.48 2.10
CA ALA A 169 3.50 -27.22 1.72
C ALA A 169 4.00 -25.82 2.04
N PHE A 170 3.26 -25.02 2.84
CA PHE A 170 3.66 -23.66 3.16
C PHE A 170 4.98 -23.62 3.93
N PRO A 171 5.96 -22.77 3.51
CA PRO A 171 7.25 -22.67 4.17
C PRO A 171 7.17 -21.75 5.40
N HIS A 172 7.12 -22.33 6.60
CA HIS A 172 6.91 -21.62 7.87
C HIS A 172 8.13 -20.84 8.38
N GLU A 173 9.32 -21.02 7.76
CA GLU A 173 10.56 -20.37 8.20
C GLU A 173 10.47 -18.85 8.12
N LEU A 174 10.68 -18.17 9.27
CA LEU A 174 10.64 -16.71 9.35
C LEU A 174 11.88 -16.07 8.71
N ASN A 175 11.67 -14.95 8.05
CA ASN A 175 12.70 -14.08 7.51
C ASN A 175 13.13 -13.05 8.58
N ARG A 176 14.12 -13.42 9.38
CA ARG A 176 14.60 -12.56 10.48
C ARG A 176 15.14 -11.21 10.01
N GLN A 177 15.77 -11.14 8.82
CA GLN A 177 16.22 -9.88 8.25
C GLN A 177 15.04 -8.95 7.93
N ALA A 178 13.98 -9.48 7.32
CA ALA A 178 12.77 -8.68 7.05
C ALA A 178 12.09 -8.19 8.33
N LEU A 179 12.09 -8.99 9.40
CA LEU A 179 11.59 -8.58 10.72
C LEU A 179 12.49 -7.53 11.39
N TRP A 180 13.81 -7.62 11.19
CA TRP A 180 14.75 -6.59 11.63
C TRP A 180 14.52 -5.25 10.92
N ASP A 181 14.30 -5.29 9.60
CA ASP A 181 14.02 -4.09 8.80
C ASP A 181 12.66 -3.48 9.15
N PHE A 182 11.66 -4.33 9.43
CA PHE A 182 10.35 -3.91 9.95
C PHE A 182 10.48 -3.09 11.24
N LEU A 183 11.34 -3.47 12.18
CA LEU A 183 11.54 -2.71 13.42
C LEU A 183 12.03 -1.27 13.17
N SER A 184 12.72 -1.03 12.05
CA SER A 184 13.13 0.32 11.65
C SER A 184 12.04 1.11 10.94
N LEU A 185 11.30 0.48 10.02
CA LEU A 185 10.44 1.14 9.05
C LEU A 185 8.95 1.02 9.36
N GLN A 186 8.57 0.08 10.26
CA GLN A 186 7.19 -0.27 10.60
C GLN A 186 6.43 -1.04 9.50
N TYR A 187 7.08 -1.34 8.38
CA TYR A 187 6.62 -2.24 7.32
C TYR A 187 7.80 -3.05 6.78
N ILE A 188 7.51 -4.14 6.05
CA ILE A 188 8.55 -4.94 5.38
C ILE A 188 8.73 -4.40 3.96
N PRO A 189 9.88 -3.77 3.66
CA PRO A 189 10.10 -3.10 2.37
C PRO A 189 10.30 -4.08 1.20
N GLN A 190 10.94 -5.22 1.47
CA GLN A 190 11.26 -6.24 0.47
C GLN A 190 10.91 -7.64 0.99
N GLY A 191 10.37 -8.49 0.10
CA GLY A 191 9.97 -9.84 0.46
C GLY A 191 8.76 -9.89 1.40
N THR A 192 8.79 -10.80 2.36
CA THR A 192 7.77 -10.99 3.38
C THR A 192 8.39 -11.41 4.71
N ALA A 193 7.57 -11.56 5.76
CA ALA A 193 7.98 -12.12 7.05
C ALA A 193 8.45 -13.59 6.97
N TYR A 194 8.25 -14.26 5.85
CA TYR A 194 8.64 -15.66 5.62
C TYR A 194 9.71 -15.76 4.55
N ARG A 195 10.76 -16.56 4.80
CA ARG A 195 11.97 -16.61 3.96
C ARG A 195 11.73 -17.04 2.51
N LYS A 196 10.80 -17.95 2.29
CA LYS A 196 10.51 -18.51 0.95
C LYS A 196 9.18 -18.01 0.37
N VAL A 197 8.47 -17.14 1.06
CA VAL A 197 7.26 -16.49 0.52
C VAL A 197 7.66 -15.14 -0.07
N ARG A 198 7.22 -14.90 -1.29
CA ARG A 198 7.53 -13.68 -2.04
C ARG A 198 6.26 -12.90 -2.33
N ARG A 199 6.39 -11.59 -2.41
CA ARG A 199 5.37 -10.69 -2.96
C ARG A 199 5.74 -10.41 -4.40
N LEU A 200 4.78 -10.52 -5.34
CA LEU A 200 5.03 -10.11 -6.72
C LEU A 200 5.16 -8.58 -6.77
N GLU A 201 6.25 -8.11 -7.37
CA GLU A 201 6.56 -6.68 -7.44
C GLU A 201 5.53 -5.91 -8.28
N PRO A 202 5.23 -4.62 -7.94
CA PRO A 202 4.39 -3.76 -8.76
C PRO A 202 4.86 -3.71 -10.21
N GLY A 203 3.90 -3.66 -11.16
CA GLY A 203 4.20 -3.59 -12.59
C GLY A 203 4.93 -4.81 -13.14
N SER A 204 4.72 -5.98 -12.53
CA SER A 204 5.40 -7.22 -12.90
C SER A 204 4.44 -8.38 -13.15
N PHE A 205 4.90 -9.33 -13.93
CA PHE A 205 4.25 -10.63 -14.07
C PHE A 205 5.26 -11.76 -13.85
N LEU A 206 4.73 -12.90 -13.42
CA LEU A 206 5.47 -14.16 -13.32
C LEU A 206 4.86 -15.16 -14.29
N GLU A 207 5.66 -15.76 -15.15
CA GLU A 207 5.28 -16.88 -16.00
C GLU A 207 5.91 -18.16 -15.46
N LEU A 208 5.09 -19.14 -15.12
CA LEU A 208 5.48 -20.49 -14.75
C LEU A 208 5.16 -21.42 -15.92
N ASN A 209 6.19 -22.06 -16.46
CA ASN A 209 6.04 -23.12 -17.47
C ASN A 209 6.08 -24.49 -16.79
N LEU A 210 4.96 -25.18 -16.80
CA LEU A 210 4.84 -26.50 -16.14
C LEU A 210 5.66 -27.58 -16.82
N ASN A 211 5.84 -27.50 -18.13
CA ASN A 211 6.63 -28.48 -18.89
C ASN A 211 8.14 -28.43 -18.57
N GLY A 212 8.62 -27.34 -17.95
CA GLY A 212 10.01 -27.14 -17.56
C GLY A 212 10.20 -26.77 -16.09
N SER A 213 9.12 -26.66 -15.31
CA SER A 213 9.11 -26.23 -13.89
C SER A 213 9.89 -24.93 -13.63
N SER A 214 10.00 -24.07 -14.67
CA SER A 214 10.74 -22.80 -14.60
C SER A 214 9.78 -21.63 -14.38
N ALA A 215 10.05 -20.82 -13.35
CA ALA A 215 9.34 -19.59 -13.08
C ALA A 215 10.23 -18.39 -13.38
N ALA A 216 9.71 -17.42 -14.14
CA ALA A 216 10.43 -16.19 -14.49
C ALA A 216 9.56 -14.96 -14.18
N VAL A 217 10.13 -14.02 -13.40
CA VAL A 217 9.51 -12.73 -13.15
C VAL A 217 10.03 -11.71 -14.15
N ARG A 218 9.12 -10.94 -14.75
CA ARG A 218 9.45 -9.87 -15.70
C ARG A 218 8.66 -8.61 -15.36
N ARG A 219 9.30 -7.45 -15.56
CA ARG A 219 8.67 -6.14 -15.36
C ARG A 219 8.12 -5.63 -16.70
N PHE A 220 6.81 -5.36 -16.75
CA PHE A 220 6.16 -4.72 -17.89
C PHE A 220 6.07 -3.20 -17.74
N TRP A 221 6.23 -2.68 -16.51
CA TRP A 221 6.22 -1.25 -16.22
C TRP A 221 7.53 -0.82 -15.55
N LYS A 222 8.18 0.20 -16.09
CA LYS A 222 9.48 0.71 -15.64
C LYS A 222 9.39 2.21 -15.38
N PRO A 223 8.98 2.64 -14.18
CA PRO A 223 8.81 4.05 -13.84
C PRO A 223 10.12 4.85 -13.89
N GLU A 224 11.28 4.17 -13.79
CA GLU A 224 12.60 4.79 -13.88
C GLU A 224 12.81 5.48 -15.21
N THR A 225 12.48 4.80 -16.30
CA THR A 225 12.63 5.33 -17.66
C THR A 225 11.80 6.61 -17.87
N LEU A 226 10.61 6.67 -17.25
CA LEU A 226 9.76 7.86 -17.29
C LEU A 226 10.30 9.00 -16.44
N HIS A 227 10.92 8.66 -15.31
CA HIS A 227 11.54 9.62 -14.42
C HIS A 227 12.79 10.27 -15.04
N GLU A 228 13.58 9.52 -15.78
CA GLU A 228 14.77 9.98 -16.49
C GLU A 228 14.43 10.85 -17.71
N ASN A 229 13.37 10.48 -18.44
CA ASN A 229 12.96 11.15 -19.69
C ASN A 229 11.89 12.21 -19.43
N LYS A 230 12.31 13.42 -19.02
CA LYS A 230 11.37 14.51 -18.72
C LYS A 230 10.76 15.11 -19.97
N LEU A 231 9.45 15.37 -19.92
CA LEU A 231 8.69 16.00 -20.99
C LEU A 231 9.14 17.46 -21.22
N GLN A 232 9.30 17.82 -22.48
CA GLN A 232 9.49 19.21 -22.92
C GLN A 232 8.10 19.80 -23.19
N ILE A 233 7.47 20.36 -22.17
CA ILE A 233 6.10 20.87 -22.21
C ILE A 233 6.02 22.20 -21.44
N SER A 234 5.17 23.13 -21.87
CA SER A 234 4.91 24.34 -21.10
C SER A 234 4.13 24.02 -19.81
N TYR A 235 4.29 24.84 -18.77
CA TYR A 235 3.56 24.65 -17.52
C TYR A 235 2.04 24.69 -17.72
N ARG A 236 1.56 25.59 -18.60
CA ARG A 236 0.15 25.74 -18.93
C ARG A 236 -0.41 24.47 -19.61
N ASP A 237 0.30 23.94 -20.59
CA ASP A 237 -0.12 22.73 -21.29
C ASP A 237 -0.04 21.51 -20.39
N ALA A 238 0.94 21.48 -19.48
CA ALA A 238 1.04 20.43 -18.48
C ALA A 238 -0.16 20.45 -17.51
N CYS A 239 -0.63 21.62 -17.08
CA CYS A 239 -1.85 21.74 -16.27
C CYS A 239 -3.08 21.23 -17.03
N ALA A 240 -3.24 21.61 -18.30
CA ALA A 240 -4.37 21.17 -19.13
C ALA A 240 -4.38 19.65 -19.34
N GLU A 241 -3.21 19.05 -19.61
CA GLU A 241 -3.09 17.60 -19.80
C GLU A 241 -3.31 16.85 -18.48
N LEU A 242 -2.82 17.39 -17.35
CA LEU A 242 -3.06 16.81 -16.02
C LEU A 242 -4.56 16.82 -15.69
N GLU A 243 -5.24 17.95 -15.93
CA GLU A 243 -6.69 18.05 -15.70
C GLU A 243 -7.45 16.98 -16.49
N LYS A 244 -7.16 16.84 -17.77
CA LYS A 244 -7.76 15.83 -18.64
C LYS A 244 -7.59 14.43 -18.10
N ARG A 245 -6.35 14.03 -17.71
CA ARG A 245 -6.05 12.69 -17.22
C ARG A 245 -6.68 12.38 -15.87
N VAL A 246 -6.63 13.32 -14.94
CA VAL A 246 -7.22 13.12 -13.60
C VAL A 246 -8.75 13.09 -13.69
N ARG A 247 -9.37 13.94 -14.51
CA ARG A 247 -10.81 13.88 -14.77
C ARG A 247 -11.24 12.54 -15.35
N GLN A 248 -10.50 12.04 -16.33
CA GLN A 248 -10.76 10.72 -16.91
C GLN A 248 -10.59 9.61 -15.85
N ALA A 249 -9.53 9.67 -15.04
CA ALA A 249 -9.30 8.70 -13.98
C ALA A 249 -10.42 8.70 -12.93
N VAL A 250 -10.94 9.86 -12.55
CA VAL A 250 -12.10 9.94 -11.63
C VAL A 250 -13.36 9.37 -12.31
N ALA A 251 -13.67 9.80 -13.53
CA ALA A 251 -14.86 9.36 -14.25
C ALA A 251 -14.93 7.84 -14.40
N GLU A 252 -13.82 7.20 -14.77
CA GLU A 252 -13.74 5.74 -14.92
C GLU A 252 -13.91 5.01 -13.56
N ARG A 253 -13.48 5.62 -12.45
CA ARG A 253 -13.60 5.04 -11.10
C ARG A 253 -14.96 5.25 -10.44
N LEU A 254 -15.81 6.07 -11.05
CA LEU A 254 -17.23 6.23 -10.66
C LEU A 254 -18.12 5.13 -11.26
N ILE A 255 -17.59 4.31 -12.17
CA ILE A 255 -18.35 3.20 -12.78
C ILE A 255 -18.46 2.06 -11.76
N ALA A 256 -19.68 1.79 -11.30
CA ALA A 256 -20.00 0.67 -10.40
C ALA A 256 -21.50 0.37 -10.49
N ASP A 257 -21.88 -0.89 -10.31
CA ASP A 257 -23.29 -1.33 -10.23
C ASP A 257 -23.80 -1.34 -8.78
N VAL A 258 -23.03 -0.76 -7.86
CA VAL A 258 -23.28 -0.68 -6.42
C VAL A 258 -23.09 0.76 -5.90
N PRO A 259 -23.65 1.13 -4.73
CA PRO A 259 -23.45 2.46 -4.15
C PRO A 259 -21.96 2.81 -3.93
N LEU A 260 -21.63 4.07 -4.23
CA LEU A 260 -20.27 4.60 -4.19
C LEU A 260 -20.19 5.87 -3.36
N GLY A 261 -19.03 6.08 -2.69
CA GLY A 261 -18.73 7.29 -1.92
C GLY A 261 -17.28 7.75 -2.08
N VAL A 262 -16.91 8.76 -1.28
CA VAL A 262 -15.56 9.35 -1.26
C VAL A 262 -15.08 9.47 0.18
N PHE A 263 -13.84 9.08 0.45
CA PHE A 263 -13.18 9.42 1.71
C PHE A 263 -12.69 10.86 1.66
N LEU A 264 -13.18 11.68 2.57
CA LEU A 264 -12.91 13.10 2.61
C LEU A 264 -12.18 13.48 3.91
N SER A 265 -10.94 13.93 3.78
CA SER A 265 -10.13 14.49 4.86
C SER A 265 -10.05 16.01 4.75
N GLY A 266 -9.33 16.65 5.67
CA GLY A 266 -8.95 18.07 5.56
C GLY A 266 -7.89 18.35 4.48
N GLY A 267 -7.49 17.37 3.67
CA GLY A 267 -6.40 17.46 2.71
C GLY A 267 -6.81 17.88 1.30
N VAL A 268 -5.82 18.35 0.52
CA VAL A 268 -5.97 18.78 -0.88
C VAL A 268 -6.43 17.62 -1.78
N ASP A 269 -5.84 16.44 -1.63
CA ASP A 269 -6.04 15.31 -2.54
C ASP A 269 -7.49 14.82 -2.51
N SER A 270 -8.02 14.59 -1.30
CA SER A 270 -9.41 14.18 -1.10
C SER A 270 -10.40 15.27 -1.51
N ALA A 271 -10.06 16.55 -1.33
CA ALA A 271 -10.89 17.68 -1.77
C ALA A 271 -11.00 17.71 -3.31
N ILE A 272 -9.90 17.49 -4.04
CA ILE A 272 -9.90 17.40 -5.51
C ILE A 272 -10.77 16.23 -5.98
N VAL A 273 -10.57 15.04 -5.39
CA VAL A 273 -11.36 13.84 -5.74
C VAL A 273 -12.84 14.07 -5.47
N ALA A 274 -13.20 14.63 -4.29
CA ALA A 274 -14.59 14.91 -3.93
C ALA A 274 -15.23 15.96 -4.85
N GLY A 275 -14.51 17.04 -5.19
CA GLY A 275 -15.01 18.08 -6.11
C GLY A 275 -15.26 17.54 -7.52
N LEU A 276 -14.34 16.74 -8.06
CA LEU A 276 -14.49 16.11 -9.36
C LEU A 276 -15.61 15.05 -9.38
N ALA A 277 -15.68 14.21 -8.34
CA ALA A 277 -16.75 13.22 -8.21
C ALA A 277 -18.12 13.88 -8.09
N ALA A 278 -18.23 14.97 -7.30
CA ALA A 278 -19.46 15.72 -7.14
C ALA A 278 -19.98 16.34 -8.47
N GLU A 279 -19.06 16.78 -9.34
CA GLU A 279 -19.41 17.32 -10.67
C GLU A 279 -19.87 16.23 -11.65
N MET A 280 -19.35 14.99 -11.50
CA MET A 280 -19.50 13.91 -12.49
C MET A 280 -20.57 12.87 -12.16
N THR A 281 -20.97 12.76 -10.87
CA THR A 281 -21.97 11.76 -10.48
C THR A 281 -23.38 12.21 -10.80
N ASP A 282 -24.23 11.27 -11.23
CA ASP A 282 -25.66 11.48 -11.53
C ASP A 282 -26.57 11.17 -10.32
N SER A 283 -26.00 10.96 -9.14
CA SER A 283 -26.69 10.71 -7.88
C SER A 283 -26.07 11.55 -6.74
N PRO A 284 -26.72 11.69 -5.57
CA PRO A 284 -26.11 12.36 -4.43
C PRO A 284 -24.78 11.72 -4.06
N LEU A 285 -23.71 12.52 -3.95
CA LEU A 285 -22.38 12.03 -3.58
C LEU A 285 -22.29 11.85 -2.06
N HIS A 286 -21.98 10.64 -1.62
CA HIS A 286 -21.70 10.35 -0.22
C HIS A 286 -20.22 10.57 0.10
N CYS A 287 -19.94 11.41 1.10
CA CYS A 287 -18.58 11.67 1.60
C CYS A 287 -18.47 11.21 3.06
N TYR A 288 -17.39 10.51 3.39
CA TYR A 288 -17.15 9.96 4.72
C TYR A 288 -15.86 10.50 5.32
N SER A 289 -15.95 10.94 6.57
CA SER A 289 -14.82 11.41 7.38
C SER A 289 -14.86 10.79 8.77
N ILE A 290 -13.71 10.72 9.42
CA ILE A 290 -13.62 10.41 10.85
C ILE A 290 -13.17 11.62 11.64
N ALA A 291 -13.54 11.65 12.90
CA ALA A 291 -13.16 12.66 13.86
C ALA A 291 -12.52 12.01 15.08
N PHE A 292 -11.66 12.75 15.77
CA PHE A 292 -10.98 12.34 16.98
C PHE A 292 -11.38 13.24 18.15
N ARG A 293 -11.33 12.70 19.37
CA ARG A 293 -11.53 13.51 20.59
C ARG A 293 -10.38 14.49 20.80
N GLU A 294 -9.17 14.07 20.47
CA GLU A 294 -7.96 14.89 20.61
C GLU A 294 -7.87 15.93 19.49
N LYS A 295 -8.14 17.18 19.84
CA LYS A 295 -8.15 18.33 18.89
C LYS A 295 -6.89 18.44 18.01
N THR A 296 -5.74 17.95 18.49
CA THR A 296 -4.48 18.00 17.74
C THR A 296 -4.50 17.13 16.49
N TYR A 297 -5.29 16.05 16.51
CA TYR A 297 -5.42 15.07 15.42
C TYR A 297 -6.76 15.19 14.68
N ASP A 298 -7.69 15.96 15.20
CA ASP A 298 -9.03 16.11 14.62
C ASP A 298 -9.02 17.04 13.40
N GLU A 299 -9.51 16.54 12.28
CA GLU A 299 -9.64 17.26 11.00
C GLU A 299 -11.10 17.53 10.61
N ARG A 300 -12.09 17.30 11.53
CA ARG A 300 -13.52 17.41 11.20
C ARG A 300 -13.91 18.76 10.62
N GLU A 301 -13.38 19.87 11.15
CA GLU A 301 -13.68 21.20 10.64
C GLU A 301 -13.16 21.39 9.21
N SER A 302 -11.92 20.97 8.93
CA SER A 302 -11.34 21.08 7.59
C SER A 302 -12.03 20.15 6.60
N ALA A 303 -12.44 18.96 7.02
CA ALA A 303 -13.22 18.03 6.20
C ALA A 303 -14.62 18.59 5.89
N ALA A 304 -15.27 19.21 6.88
CA ALA A 304 -16.57 19.87 6.69
C ALA A 304 -16.47 21.07 5.73
N GLU A 305 -15.39 21.87 5.82
CA GLU A 305 -15.12 22.97 4.88
C GLU A 305 -14.93 22.43 3.44
N ASN A 306 -14.15 21.36 3.27
CA ASN A 306 -13.95 20.70 1.97
C ASN A 306 -15.28 20.16 1.42
N ALA A 307 -16.13 19.55 2.26
CA ALA A 307 -17.44 19.06 1.85
C ALA A 307 -18.38 20.21 1.42
N ALA A 308 -18.40 21.31 2.18
CA ALA A 308 -19.19 22.49 1.84
C ALA A 308 -18.74 23.11 0.51
N TRP A 309 -17.42 23.11 0.25
CA TRP A 309 -16.87 23.58 -1.02
C TRP A 309 -17.22 22.65 -2.19
N ALA A 310 -17.04 21.34 -2.03
CA ALA A 310 -17.37 20.34 -3.05
C ALA A 310 -18.87 20.34 -3.40
N ARG A 311 -19.74 20.66 -2.45
CA ARG A 311 -21.20 20.75 -2.66
C ARG A 311 -21.59 21.75 -3.75
N GLN A 312 -20.76 22.80 -4.00
CA GLN A 312 -21.02 23.79 -5.04
C GLN A 312 -20.95 23.19 -6.46
N PHE A 313 -20.26 22.05 -6.63
CA PHE A 313 -20.12 21.33 -7.89
C PHE A 313 -21.12 20.17 -8.03
N ALA A 314 -21.80 19.81 -6.94
CA ALA A 314 -22.68 18.64 -6.90
C ALA A 314 -24.02 18.94 -7.58
N ARG A 315 -24.27 18.30 -8.72
CA ARG A 315 -25.54 18.46 -9.46
C ARG A 315 -26.74 17.86 -8.73
N HIS A 316 -26.50 16.75 -8.02
CA HIS A 316 -27.54 15.99 -7.33
C HIS A 316 -27.40 16.04 -5.79
N GLY A 317 -26.54 16.95 -5.29
CA GLY A 317 -26.29 17.14 -3.87
C GLY A 317 -25.11 16.32 -3.34
N LEU A 318 -24.68 16.64 -2.14
CA LEU A 318 -23.58 15.98 -1.43
C LEU A 318 -23.97 15.75 0.03
N ILE A 319 -23.84 14.52 0.48
CA ILE A 319 -24.10 14.09 1.86
C ILE A 319 -22.76 13.83 2.54
N HIS A 320 -22.42 14.64 3.53
CA HIS A 320 -21.20 14.46 4.30
C HIS A 320 -21.53 13.86 5.67
N ARG A 321 -20.93 12.73 5.97
CA ARG A 321 -21.06 12.03 7.24
C ARG A 321 -19.73 11.99 7.98
N ILE A 322 -19.76 12.26 9.26
CA ILE A 322 -18.58 12.26 10.14
C ILE A 322 -18.88 11.32 11.31
N GLN A 323 -17.96 10.39 11.57
CA GLN A 323 -18.02 9.52 12.74
C GLN A 323 -16.84 9.81 13.66
N GLU A 324 -17.10 10.02 14.95
CA GLU A 324 -16.05 10.01 15.97
C GLU A 324 -15.60 8.56 16.21
N VAL A 325 -14.30 8.34 16.18
CA VAL A 325 -13.70 7.01 16.30
C VAL A 325 -12.84 6.92 17.55
N ASP A 326 -12.72 5.71 18.08
CA ASP A 326 -11.78 5.38 19.15
C ASP A 326 -10.52 4.75 18.57
N PRO A 327 -9.44 5.52 18.46
CA PRO A 327 -8.19 5.01 17.88
C PRO A 327 -7.41 4.10 18.82
N CYS A 328 -7.83 3.93 20.09
CA CYS A 328 -7.18 3.08 21.09
C CYS A 328 -7.66 1.61 21.05
N ASP A 329 -8.58 1.25 20.16
CA ASP A 329 -9.07 -0.14 20.08
C ASP A 329 -8.01 -1.08 19.52
N ILE A 330 -7.25 -1.70 20.42
CA ILE A 330 -6.17 -2.62 20.12
C ILE A 330 -6.66 -3.89 19.41
N SER A 331 -7.91 -4.30 19.63
CA SER A 331 -8.49 -5.50 19.02
C SER A 331 -8.58 -5.40 17.50
N ILE A 332 -8.78 -4.19 16.99
CA ILE A 332 -8.75 -3.91 15.56
C ILE A 332 -7.34 -4.19 15.01
N LEU A 333 -6.30 -3.72 15.70
CA LEU A 333 -4.92 -3.91 15.26
C LEU A 333 -4.54 -5.40 15.23
N GLU A 334 -4.85 -6.14 16.31
CA GLU A 334 -4.60 -7.58 16.38
C GLU A 334 -5.26 -8.34 15.22
N LYS A 335 -6.54 -8.04 14.98
CA LYS A 335 -7.29 -8.65 13.88
C LYS A 335 -6.70 -8.32 12.52
N ARG A 336 -6.30 -7.06 12.29
CA ARG A 336 -5.70 -6.64 11.00
C ARG A 336 -4.33 -7.29 10.77
N ILE A 337 -3.49 -7.42 11.81
CA ILE A 337 -2.20 -8.11 11.71
C ILE A 337 -2.41 -9.58 11.35
N ALA A 338 -3.35 -10.26 12.00
CA ALA A 338 -3.68 -11.65 11.69
C ALA A 338 -4.21 -11.82 10.26
N GLU A 339 -5.05 -10.92 9.76
CA GLU A 339 -5.59 -10.92 8.40
C GLU A 339 -4.54 -10.58 7.33
N TYR A 340 -3.59 -9.68 7.63
CA TYR A 340 -2.47 -9.37 6.74
C TYR A 340 -1.43 -10.48 6.71
N GLY A 341 -1.20 -11.16 7.85
CA GLY A 341 -0.32 -12.32 8.00
C GLY A 341 1.16 -12.00 8.07
N GLN A 342 1.51 -10.75 8.37
CA GLN A 342 2.86 -10.29 8.70
C GLN A 342 2.81 -9.01 9.53
N PRO A 343 3.91 -8.63 10.25
CA PRO A 343 3.88 -7.45 11.09
C PRO A 343 3.75 -6.17 10.25
N PHE A 344 2.89 -5.26 10.73
CA PHE A 344 2.60 -3.97 10.09
C PHE A 344 2.22 -2.93 11.16
N ALA A 345 3.06 -1.93 11.35
CA ALA A 345 2.99 -0.99 12.47
C ALA A 345 2.65 0.46 12.08
N ASP A 346 1.93 0.68 10.98
CA ASP A 346 1.31 2.00 10.76
C ASP A 346 0.09 2.14 11.67
N ALA A 347 0.21 2.99 12.68
CA ALA A 347 -0.82 3.19 13.69
C ALA A 347 -2.14 3.78 13.12
N SER A 348 -2.09 4.38 11.93
CA SER A 348 -3.29 4.84 11.22
C SER A 348 -4.14 3.71 10.65
N LEU A 349 -3.68 2.44 10.73
CA LEU A 349 -4.47 1.25 10.35
C LEU A 349 -5.77 1.15 11.16
N ILE A 350 -5.74 1.49 12.46
CA ILE A 350 -6.93 1.46 13.33
C ILE A 350 -8.00 2.43 12.83
N PRO A 351 -7.74 3.76 12.76
CA PRO A 351 -8.76 4.71 12.30
C PRO A 351 -9.16 4.50 10.84
N THR A 352 -8.23 4.02 9.97
CA THR A 352 -8.58 3.67 8.59
C THR A 352 -9.56 2.49 8.54
N SER A 353 -9.38 1.47 9.38
CA SER A 353 -10.31 0.34 9.48
C SER A 353 -11.70 0.78 9.95
N GLN A 354 -11.76 1.69 10.92
CA GLN A 354 -13.03 2.25 11.42
C GLN A 354 -13.72 3.10 10.35
N LEU A 355 -12.97 3.92 9.59
CA LEU A 355 -13.51 4.67 8.45
C LEU A 355 -14.10 3.74 7.38
N CYS A 356 -13.39 2.66 7.04
CA CYS A 356 -13.86 1.68 6.06
C CYS A 356 -15.13 0.96 6.53
N ALA A 357 -15.20 0.54 7.79
CA ALA A 357 -16.39 -0.08 8.38
C ALA A 357 -17.57 0.89 8.40
N PHE A 358 -17.33 2.16 8.73
CA PHE A 358 -18.35 3.20 8.71
C PHE A 358 -18.91 3.42 7.30
N ALA A 359 -18.06 3.61 6.30
CA ALA A 359 -18.50 3.82 4.92
C ALA A 359 -19.23 2.59 4.36
N ARG A 360 -18.80 1.37 4.73
CA ARG A 360 -19.39 0.10 4.25
C ARG A 360 -20.85 -0.06 4.65
N SER A 361 -21.30 0.59 5.71
CA SER A 361 -22.72 0.55 6.09
C SER A 361 -23.66 1.14 5.03
N GLU A 362 -23.15 1.97 4.10
CA GLU A 362 -23.95 2.64 3.08
C GLU A 362 -23.43 2.42 1.66
N VAL A 363 -22.12 2.20 1.48
CA VAL A 363 -21.50 2.06 0.15
C VAL A 363 -20.60 0.82 0.08
N THR A 364 -20.41 0.30 -1.12
CA THR A 364 -19.50 -0.84 -1.37
C THR A 364 -18.19 -0.40 -2.02
N VAL A 365 -18.18 0.79 -2.63
CA VAL A 365 -17.00 1.39 -3.26
C VAL A 365 -16.75 2.76 -2.64
N ALA A 366 -15.48 3.11 -2.41
CA ALA A 366 -15.07 4.45 -2.01
C ALA A 366 -13.88 4.93 -2.85
N LEU A 367 -13.85 6.24 -3.18
CA LEU A 367 -12.68 6.86 -3.78
C LEU A 367 -11.82 7.50 -2.69
N GLY A 368 -10.48 7.38 -2.84
CA GLY A 368 -9.48 7.98 -1.96
C GLY A 368 -8.48 8.85 -2.70
N GLY A 369 -7.67 9.61 -1.97
CA GLY A 369 -6.64 10.50 -2.49
C GLY A 369 -5.21 9.91 -2.51
N ASP A 370 -5.05 8.59 -2.28
CA ASP A 370 -3.73 7.97 -2.18
C ASP A 370 -2.93 8.09 -3.48
N GLY A 371 -1.60 8.16 -3.37
CA GLY A 371 -0.67 8.29 -4.49
C GLY A 371 -0.37 9.73 -4.91
N ALA A 372 -1.18 10.72 -4.50
CA ALA A 372 -0.94 12.12 -4.87
C ALA A 372 0.36 12.67 -4.27
N ASP A 373 0.73 12.27 -3.07
CA ASP A 373 1.96 12.73 -2.42
C ASP A 373 3.22 12.22 -3.13
N GLU A 374 3.24 10.96 -3.51
CA GLU A 374 4.33 10.31 -4.24
C GLU A 374 4.48 10.90 -5.64
N MET A 375 3.38 11.06 -6.36
CA MET A 375 3.38 11.55 -7.74
C MET A 375 3.73 13.04 -7.83
N PHE A 376 3.23 13.86 -6.91
CA PHE A 376 3.34 15.32 -6.98
C PHE A 376 4.21 15.94 -5.87
N ARG A 377 5.07 15.14 -5.23
CA ARG A 377 6.05 15.60 -4.20
C ARG A 377 5.39 16.29 -3.02
N GLY A 378 4.36 15.66 -2.44
CA GLY A 378 3.60 16.24 -1.33
C GLY A 378 4.27 16.10 0.04
N TYR A 379 5.19 15.16 0.23
CA TYR A 379 5.85 14.90 1.53
C TYR A 379 6.93 15.92 1.87
N GLU A 380 6.97 16.36 3.13
CA GLU A 380 8.03 17.26 3.63
C GLU A 380 9.44 16.65 3.50
N ARG A 381 9.55 15.32 3.58
CA ARG A 381 10.83 14.60 3.45
C ARG A 381 11.49 14.78 2.07
N TYR A 382 10.73 14.97 1.01
CA TYR A 382 11.29 15.23 -0.34
C TYR A 382 11.99 16.58 -0.40
N MET A 383 11.36 17.58 0.19
CA MET A 383 11.96 18.92 0.31
C MET A 383 13.19 18.91 1.24
N ALA A 384 13.10 18.20 2.38
CA ALA A 384 14.20 18.04 3.32
C ALA A 384 15.43 17.42 2.63
N MET A 385 15.26 16.36 1.83
CA MET A 385 16.35 15.73 1.08
C MET A 385 17.03 16.71 0.12
N ARG A 386 16.28 17.50 -0.64
CA ARG A 386 16.84 18.53 -1.54
C ARG A 386 17.65 19.61 -0.80
N TYR A 387 17.19 20.03 0.39
CA TYR A 387 17.95 20.99 1.19
C TYR A 387 19.22 20.37 1.76
N LEU A 388 19.16 19.12 2.18
CA LEU A 388 20.29 18.38 2.72
C LEU A 388 21.37 18.11 1.66
N GLU A 389 20.99 17.83 0.40
CA GLU A 389 21.95 17.70 -0.71
C GLU A 389 22.77 18.97 -0.95
N LYS A 390 22.21 20.14 -0.68
CA LYS A 390 22.98 21.39 -0.76
C LYS A 390 24.15 21.44 0.21
N SER A 391 24.15 20.59 1.26
CA SER A 391 25.30 20.47 2.16
C SER A 391 26.46 19.64 1.58
N ASP A 392 26.25 18.94 0.47
CA ASP A 392 27.23 18.03 -0.13
C ASP A 392 28.44 18.76 -0.76
N PHE A 393 28.38 20.11 -0.88
CA PHE A 393 29.55 20.91 -1.23
C PHE A 393 30.64 20.88 -0.12
N LEU A 394 30.28 20.51 1.13
CA LEU A 394 31.22 20.35 2.22
C LEU A 394 31.81 18.94 2.22
N PRO A 395 33.12 18.77 2.51
CA PRO A 395 33.73 17.45 2.66
C PRO A 395 33.00 16.60 3.71
N ALA A 396 32.84 15.31 3.45
CA ALA A 396 32.08 14.39 4.30
C ALA A 396 32.61 14.34 5.76
N ALA A 397 33.93 14.44 5.95
CA ALA A 397 34.55 14.50 7.28
C ALA A 397 34.08 15.73 8.07
N LEU A 398 34.06 16.91 7.43
CA LEU A 398 33.59 18.14 8.06
C LEU A 398 32.10 18.08 8.40
N ARG A 399 31.27 17.53 7.50
CA ARG A 399 29.85 17.32 7.76
C ARG A 399 29.61 16.42 8.96
N LYS A 400 30.35 15.32 9.10
CA LYS A 400 30.25 14.40 10.24
C LYS A 400 30.64 15.06 11.57
N ILE A 401 31.72 15.87 11.59
CA ILE A 401 32.14 16.63 12.78
C ILE A 401 31.06 17.63 13.20
N LEU A 402 30.58 18.45 12.24
CA LEU A 402 29.52 19.44 12.52
C LEU A 402 28.25 18.77 13.05
N THR A 403 27.83 17.68 12.44
CA THR A 403 26.66 16.92 12.85
C THR A 403 26.83 16.33 14.27
N GLY A 404 27.99 15.73 14.56
CA GLY A 404 28.29 15.18 15.88
C GLY A 404 28.21 16.26 16.97
N THR A 405 28.82 17.41 16.75
CA THR A 405 28.81 18.53 17.69
C THR A 405 27.40 19.10 17.88
N ILE A 406 26.65 19.36 16.82
CA ILE A 406 25.29 19.92 16.91
C ILE A 406 24.33 18.94 17.60
N CYS A 407 24.39 17.65 17.22
CA CYS A 407 23.51 16.65 17.79
C CYS A 407 23.81 16.34 19.28
N SER A 408 25.05 16.53 19.75
CA SER A 408 25.39 16.40 21.16
C SER A 408 24.87 17.57 22.02
N LEU A 409 24.68 18.74 21.43
CA LEU A 409 24.14 19.93 22.10
C LEU A 409 22.60 19.95 22.15
N LEU A 410 21.93 19.18 21.28
CA LEU A 410 20.48 19.12 21.25
C LEU A 410 19.95 18.07 22.25
N PRO A 411 19.08 18.46 23.21
CA PRO A 411 18.55 17.54 24.21
C PRO A 411 17.76 16.37 23.56
N ASP A 412 17.90 15.19 24.15
CA ASP A 412 17.19 13.96 23.73
C ASP A 412 15.75 13.88 24.30
N HIS A 413 15.33 14.95 24.97
CA HIS A 413 14.04 15.05 25.65
C HIS A 413 13.03 15.78 24.76
N GLY A 414 11.93 15.14 24.47
CA GLY A 414 10.81 15.70 23.70
C GLY A 414 10.21 14.67 22.73
N GLY A 415 8.89 14.73 22.54
CA GLY A 415 8.18 13.83 21.63
C GLY A 415 8.77 13.86 20.22
N GLU A 416 8.77 12.73 19.54
CA GLU A 416 9.36 12.56 18.18
C GLU A 416 8.83 13.54 17.12
N ARG A 417 7.67 14.14 17.35
CA ARG A 417 7.06 15.18 16.51
C ARG A 417 7.45 16.60 16.86
N GLY A 418 8.20 16.80 17.93
CA GLY A 418 8.65 18.12 18.37
C GLY A 418 9.57 18.80 17.33
N SER A 419 9.64 20.14 17.37
CA SER A 419 10.53 20.92 16.52
C SER A 419 12.01 20.53 16.71
N LEU A 420 12.42 20.20 17.94
CA LEU A 420 13.77 19.75 18.28
C LEU A 420 14.09 18.37 17.70
N ALA A 421 13.17 17.42 17.74
CA ALA A 421 13.36 16.09 17.14
C ALA A 421 13.49 16.19 15.61
N ARG A 422 12.69 17.06 14.97
CA ARG A 422 12.83 17.34 13.54
C ARG A 422 14.15 18.00 13.18
N ALA A 423 14.57 18.99 13.98
CA ALA A 423 15.86 19.63 13.80
C ALA A 423 17.01 18.61 13.95
N ARG A 424 16.96 17.75 14.97
CA ARG A 424 17.97 16.71 15.20
C ARG A 424 18.05 15.72 14.04
N ARG A 425 16.90 15.25 13.50
CA ARG A 425 16.86 14.40 12.31
C ARG A 425 17.43 15.12 11.08
N PHE A 426 17.08 16.38 10.88
CA PHE A 426 17.62 17.18 9.81
C PHE A 426 19.15 17.33 9.91
N PHE A 427 19.67 17.68 11.09
CA PHE A 427 21.12 17.81 11.29
C PHE A 427 21.85 16.47 11.12
N ARG A 428 21.31 15.36 11.59
CA ARG A 428 21.89 14.03 11.30
C ARG A 428 21.98 13.76 9.80
N GLY A 429 20.98 14.18 9.03
CA GLY A 429 20.97 14.07 7.57
C GLY A 429 22.10 14.84 6.88
N ILE A 430 22.66 15.91 7.48
CA ILE A 430 23.82 16.62 6.95
C ILE A 430 25.08 15.72 6.97
N GLY A 431 25.27 14.92 8.02
CA GLY A 431 26.41 14.02 8.16
C GLY A 431 26.37 12.78 7.26
N ALA A 432 25.18 12.42 6.78
CA ALA A 432 24.92 11.27 5.93
C ALA A 432 24.86 11.63 4.45
N SER A 433 24.78 10.62 3.56
CA SER A 433 24.61 10.78 2.11
C SER A 433 23.70 9.70 1.55
N GLY A 434 23.12 9.94 0.35
CA GLY A 434 22.32 8.96 -0.38
C GLY A 434 21.24 8.27 0.46
N ALA A 435 21.19 6.95 0.40
CA ALA A 435 20.22 6.11 1.11
C ALA A 435 20.30 6.25 2.64
N GLU A 436 21.50 6.38 3.20
CA GLU A 436 21.70 6.58 4.65
C GLU A 436 20.98 7.85 5.13
N ARG A 437 21.07 8.93 4.37
CA ARG A 437 20.39 10.20 4.65
C ARG A 437 18.87 10.03 4.65
N TYR A 438 18.34 9.36 3.64
CA TYR A 438 16.90 9.14 3.52
C TYR A 438 16.37 8.23 4.63
N LEU A 439 17.05 7.10 4.88
CA LEU A 439 16.70 6.21 5.98
C LEU A 439 16.75 6.92 7.34
N GLY A 440 17.72 7.82 7.55
CA GLY A 440 17.76 8.66 8.75
C GLY A 440 16.54 9.57 8.94
N ILE A 441 15.82 9.88 7.86
CA ILE A 441 14.58 10.68 7.89
C ILE A 441 13.35 9.79 8.12
N VAL A 442 13.29 8.63 7.48
CA VAL A 442 12.08 7.77 7.48
C VAL A 442 12.10 6.67 8.52
N SER A 443 13.25 6.28 9.05
CA SER A 443 13.33 5.28 10.11
C SER A 443 12.75 5.77 11.42
N HIS A 444 11.86 4.99 11.98
CA HIS A 444 11.25 5.22 13.30
C HIS A 444 12.16 4.72 14.44
N THR A 445 12.88 3.63 14.21
CA THR A 445 13.81 3.05 15.19
C THR A 445 15.18 2.85 14.54
N GLY A 446 16.18 3.56 15.05
CA GLY A 446 17.56 3.48 14.53
C GLY A 446 18.28 2.20 14.98
N GLU A 447 19.33 1.81 14.25
CA GLU A 447 20.11 0.58 14.48
C GLU A 447 20.63 0.46 15.93
N SER A 448 21.16 1.54 16.50
CA SER A 448 21.69 1.54 17.86
C SER A 448 20.60 1.25 18.92
N LEU A 449 19.39 1.76 18.73
CA LEU A 449 18.28 1.51 19.63
C LEU A 449 17.77 0.06 19.49
N LYS A 450 17.65 -0.46 18.25
CA LYS A 450 17.27 -1.86 18.03
C LYS A 450 18.20 -2.83 18.79
N ARG A 451 19.52 -2.64 18.69
CA ARG A 451 20.50 -3.48 19.37
C ARG A 451 20.40 -3.46 20.90
N ARG A 452 19.72 -2.51 21.51
CA ARG A 452 19.51 -2.43 22.96
C ARG A 452 18.39 -3.33 23.48
N PHE A 453 17.35 -3.54 22.68
CA PHE A 453 16.19 -4.34 23.09
C PHE A 453 16.00 -5.64 22.29
N CYS A 454 16.71 -5.81 21.20
CA CYS A 454 16.71 -7.07 20.46
C CYS A 454 17.65 -8.09 21.12
N GLY A 455 17.26 -9.36 21.06
CA GLY A 455 18.00 -10.49 21.61
C GLY A 455 18.81 -11.26 20.55
N SER A 456 19.32 -12.44 20.94
CA SER A 456 20.15 -13.31 20.09
C SER A 456 19.44 -13.80 18.82
N GLY A 457 18.10 -13.79 18.81
CA GLY A 457 17.31 -14.12 17.61
C GLY A 457 17.57 -13.20 16.42
N PHE A 458 18.10 -12.00 16.64
CA PHE A 458 18.52 -11.06 15.62
C PHE A 458 20.05 -10.91 15.50
N GLU A 459 20.82 -11.84 16.07
CA GLU A 459 22.26 -11.82 15.93
C GLU A 459 22.67 -12.04 14.47
N GLY A 460 23.68 -11.29 14.01
CA GLY A 460 24.15 -11.35 12.62
C GLY A 460 23.28 -10.64 11.58
N MET A 461 22.19 -9.96 11.98
CA MET A 461 21.39 -9.17 11.04
C MET A 461 22.16 -7.95 10.54
N ARG A 462 22.07 -7.72 9.22
CA ARG A 462 22.68 -6.57 8.56
C ARG A 462 21.89 -5.30 8.87
N PRO A 463 22.54 -4.12 8.88
CA PRO A 463 21.83 -2.85 8.96
C PRO A 463 20.75 -2.73 7.86
N THR A 464 19.60 -2.13 8.19
CA THR A 464 18.51 -1.90 7.24
C THR A 464 18.97 -1.14 6.01
N LEU A 465 19.98 -0.27 6.12
CA LEU A 465 20.59 0.45 5.01
C LEU A 465 21.07 -0.46 3.88
N GLU A 466 21.71 -1.60 4.21
CA GLU A 466 22.27 -2.51 3.21
C GLU A 466 21.21 -3.21 2.35
N GLN A 467 19.94 -3.18 2.77
CA GLN A 467 18.83 -3.72 2.00
C GLN A 467 18.29 -2.71 0.96
N PHE A 468 18.63 -1.44 1.10
CA PHE A 468 18.10 -0.34 0.29
C PHE A 468 19.04 0.16 -0.81
N ASP A 469 20.34 -0.02 -0.64
CA ASP A 469 21.35 0.40 -1.61
C ASP A 469 21.91 -0.82 -2.34
N THR A 470 21.11 -1.36 -3.27
CA THR A 470 21.49 -2.51 -4.08
C THR A 470 21.82 -2.08 -5.51
N GLU A 471 22.62 -2.88 -6.24
CA GLU A 471 22.91 -2.63 -7.65
C GLU A 471 21.64 -2.57 -8.52
N GLU A 472 20.59 -3.29 -8.14
CA GLU A 472 19.31 -3.31 -8.84
C GLU A 472 18.47 -2.03 -8.57
N HIS A 473 18.71 -1.39 -7.42
CA HIS A 473 17.96 -0.21 -6.98
C HIS A 473 18.89 0.83 -6.33
N PRO A 474 19.81 1.44 -7.10
CA PRO A 474 20.70 2.43 -6.55
C PRO A 474 19.92 3.66 -6.06
N PHE A 475 20.13 4.02 -4.82
CA PHE A 475 19.58 5.24 -4.25
C PHE A 475 20.55 6.40 -4.54
N GLY A 476 20.32 7.12 -5.65
CA GLY A 476 21.26 8.12 -6.12
C GLY A 476 21.07 9.51 -5.48
N LYS A 477 20.07 10.25 -5.92
CA LYS A 477 19.88 11.69 -5.60
C LYS A 477 18.51 11.94 -4.96
N ALA A 478 18.34 13.11 -4.33
CA ALA A 478 17.03 13.51 -3.75
C ALA A 478 15.90 13.56 -4.79
N GLY A 479 16.23 13.70 -6.08
CA GLY A 479 15.30 13.57 -7.19
C GLY A 479 14.66 12.17 -7.26
N ASP A 480 15.38 11.13 -6.87
CA ASP A 480 14.96 9.73 -6.98
C ASP A 480 14.12 9.25 -5.79
N VAL A 481 14.04 10.04 -4.72
CA VAL A 481 13.29 9.67 -3.51
C VAL A 481 11.82 9.32 -3.78
N PRO A 482 11.05 10.08 -4.59
CA PRO A 482 9.69 9.69 -4.93
C PRO A 482 9.61 8.36 -5.67
N LEU A 483 10.60 8.05 -6.50
CA LEU A 483 10.68 6.78 -7.21
C LEU A 483 10.97 5.61 -6.26
N PHE A 484 11.85 5.85 -5.28
CA PHE A 484 12.11 4.88 -4.21
C PHE A 484 10.86 4.61 -3.37
N ASP A 485 10.14 5.66 -2.97
CA ASP A 485 8.87 5.52 -2.24
C ASP A 485 7.81 4.79 -3.07
N LEU A 486 7.75 5.02 -4.35
CA LEU A 486 6.85 4.32 -5.28
C LEU A 486 7.08 2.80 -5.30
N ARG A 487 8.31 2.35 -5.02
CA ARG A 487 8.66 0.93 -4.99
C ARG A 487 8.55 0.29 -3.61
N THR A 488 8.72 1.09 -2.55
CA THR A 488 8.81 0.58 -1.17
C THR A 488 7.66 1.08 -0.31
N TYR A 489 7.63 2.37 0.03
CA TYR A 489 6.67 2.96 0.95
C TYR A 489 5.23 2.88 0.43
N LEU A 490 4.99 3.26 -0.82
CA LEU A 490 3.63 3.24 -1.39
C LEU A 490 3.02 1.83 -1.39
N PRO A 491 3.64 0.78 -1.98
CA PRO A 491 3.04 -0.55 -2.02
C PRO A 491 3.12 -1.34 -0.71
N CYS A 492 4.07 -1.00 0.19
CA CYS A 492 4.34 -1.79 1.38
C CYS A 492 3.79 -1.18 2.66
N ASP A 493 3.45 0.11 2.65
CA ASP A 493 2.83 0.82 3.76
C ASP A 493 1.46 1.37 3.36
N ILE A 494 1.40 2.39 2.51
CA ILE A 494 0.15 3.11 2.20
C ILE A 494 -0.90 2.18 1.60
N LEU A 495 -0.57 1.45 0.53
CA LEU A 495 -1.51 0.57 -0.16
C LEU A 495 -1.77 -0.73 0.61
N ALA A 496 -0.78 -1.26 1.34
CA ALA A 496 -0.97 -2.40 2.22
C ALA A 496 -1.99 -2.09 3.34
N LYS A 497 -1.88 -0.91 3.96
CA LYS A 497 -2.86 -0.41 4.93
C LYS A 497 -4.24 -0.24 4.30
N ALA A 498 -4.30 0.48 3.18
CA ALA A 498 -5.55 0.77 2.48
C ALA A 498 -6.30 -0.51 2.09
N ASP A 499 -5.61 -1.49 1.49
CA ASP A 499 -6.18 -2.79 1.13
C ASP A 499 -6.62 -3.58 2.36
N THR A 500 -5.75 -3.71 3.38
CA THR A 500 -6.07 -4.48 4.60
C THR A 500 -7.27 -3.90 5.33
N ALA A 501 -7.31 -2.58 5.54
CA ALA A 501 -8.40 -1.89 6.22
C ALA A 501 -9.73 -1.99 5.44
N SER A 502 -9.70 -1.71 4.14
CA SER A 502 -10.90 -1.68 3.32
C SER A 502 -11.49 -3.07 3.09
N MET A 503 -10.61 -4.06 2.80
CA MET A 503 -11.08 -5.42 2.54
C MET A 503 -11.56 -6.16 3.78
N SER A 504 -11.08 -5.79 4.95
CA SER A 504 -11.63 -6.31 6.20
C SER A 504 -13.09 -5.92 6.43
N ALA A 505 -13.50 -4.80 5.84
CA ALA A 505 -14.87 -4.30 5.85
C ALA A 505 -15.64 -4.66 4.57
N SER A 506 -15.09 -5.45 3.65
CA SER A 506 -15.68 -5.72 2.34
C SER A 506 -16.01 -4.44 1.55
N LEU A 507 -15.10 -3.46 1.59
CA LEU A 507 -15.19 -2.18 0.88
C LEU A 507 -14.12 -2.10 -0.20
N GLU A 508 -14.49 -1.73 -1.42
CA GLU A 508 -13.52 -1.47 -2.48
C GLU A 508 -13.02 -0.03 -2.43
N LEU A 509 -11.70 0.16 -2.27
CA LEU A 509 -11.08 1.48 -2.32
C LEU A 509 -10.40 1.70 -3.68
N ARG A 510 -10.67 2.87 -4.31
CA ARG A 510 -10.16 3.29 -5.61
C ARG A 510 -9.44 4.63 -5.50
N SER A 511 -8.21 4.72 -6.02
CA SER A 511 -7.38 5.94 -5.94
C SER A 511 -7.09 6.50 -7.35
N PRO A 512 -7.75 7.59 -7.77
CA PRO A 512 -7.59 8.14 -9.12
C PRO A 512 -6.15 8.59 -9.45
N PHE A 513 -5.39 9.05 -8.46
CA PHE A 513 -3.99 9.47 -8.67
C PHE A 513 -3.02 8.33 -8.96
N LEU A 514 -3.44 7.08 -8.71
CA LEU A 514 -2.71 5.86 -9.08
C LEU A 514 -3.13 5.29 -10.43
N ASP A 515 -3.92 6.01 -11.22
CA ASP A 515 -4.15 5.67 -12.61
C ASP A 515 -2.82 5.68 -13.38
N ARG A 516 -2.56 4.63 -14.17
CA ARG A 516 -1.31 4.50 -14.91
C ARG A 516 -0.99 5.73 -15.76
N ARG A 517 -1.98 6.30 -16.43
CA ARG A 517 -1.81 7.49 -17.28
C ARG A 517 -1.45 8.74 -16.47
N VAL A 518 -2.02 8.86 -15.25
CA VAL A 518 -1.69 9.94 -14.31
C VAL A 518 -0.29 9.75 -13.76
N MET A 519 0.06 8.52 -13.32
CA MET A 519 1.39 8.21 -12.79
C MET A 519 2.49 8.43 -13.83
N GLU A 520 2.32 7.90 -15.05
CA GLU A 520 3.30 8.06 -16.14
C GLU A 520 3.51 9.53 -16.49
N PHE A 521 2.44 10.30 -16.56
CA PHE A 521 2.54 11.74 -16.81
C PHE A 521 3.24 12.48 -15.66
N ALA A 522 2.84 12.22 -14.42
CA ALA A 522 3.46 12.84 -13.25
C ALA A 522 4.96 12.53 -13.13
N LEU A 523 5.37 11.28 -13.42
CA LEU A 523 6.78 10.88 -13.40
C LEU A 523 7.60 11.59 -14.49
N SER A 524 7.01 11.81 -15.66
CA SER A 524 7.66 12.49 -16.79
C SER A 524 7.71 14.01 -16.66
N LEU A 525 6.99 14.62 -15.70
CA LEU A 525 7.00 16.08 -15.51
C LEU A 525 8.33 16.57 -14.91
N PRO A 526 8.81 17.78 -15.29
CA PRO A 526 9.89 18.48 -14.61
C PRO A 526 9.58 18.66 -13.11
N GLU A 527 10.59 18.54 -12.25
CA GLU A 527 10.41 18.60 -10.81
C GLU A 527 9.89 19.94 -10.29
N ASN A 528 10.33 21.05 -10.93
CA ASN A 528 9.88 22.40 -10.60
C ASN A 528 8.39 22.64 -10.87
N PHE A 529 7.73 21.79 -11.68
CA PHE A 529 6.28 21.84 -11.86
C PHE A 529 5.57 21.26 -10.64
N LYS A 530 6.16 20.26 -10.01
CA LYS A 530 5.61 19.57 -8.83
C LYS A 530 5.92 20.31 -7.52
N GLU A 531 7.14 20.88 -7.41
CA GLU A 531 7.60 21.60 -6.23
C GLU A 531 8.47 22.79 -6.62
N GLN A 532 8.09 24.00 -6.20
CA GLN A 532 8.87 25.21 -6.44
C GLN A 532 8.71 26.18 -5.25
N ASN A 533 9.83 26.75 -4.77
CA ASN A 533 9.85 27.74 -3.68
C ASN A 533 9.09 27.33 -2.42
N GLY A 534 9.16 26.04 -2.06
CA GLY A 534 8.46 25.48 -0.90
C GLY A 534 6.96 25.16 -1.14
N HIS A 535 6.44 25.48 -2.33
CA HIS A 535 5.09 25.10 -2.72
C HIS A 535 5.11 23.65 -3.27
N ARG A 536 4.60 22.73 -2.49
CA ARG A 536 4.47 21.30 -2.80
C ARG A 536 3.19 21.05 -3.59
N LYS A 537 3.15 19.97 -4.39
CA LYS A 537 2.00 19.64 -5.27
C LYS A 537 1.58 20.80 -6.16
N ARG A 538 2.52 21.68 -6.54
CA ARG A 538 2.24 22.93 -7.24
C ARG A 538 1.31 22.73 -8.43
N ILE A 539 1.70 21.90 -9.39
CA ILE A 539 0.87 21.67 -10.58
C ILE A 539 -0.50 21.10 -10.23
N LEU A 540 -0.59 20.23 -9.23
CA LEU A 540 -1.87 19.64 -8.80
C LEU A 540 -2.79 20.72 -8.20
N THR A 541 -2.27 21.55 -7.28
CA THR A 541 -3.04 22.61 -6.64
C THR A 541 -3.43 23.73 -7.61
N ASP A 542 -2.53 24.09 -8.54
CA ASP A 542 -2.80 25.14 -9.53
C ASP A 542 -3.86 24.67 -10.55
N THR A 543 -3.74 23.41 -11.03
CA THR A 543 -4.70 22.82 -11.98
C THR A 543 -6.11 22.72 -11.41
N PHE A 544 -6.22 22.28 -10.15
CA PHE A 544 -7.52 22.02 -9.51
C PHE A 544 -7.94 23.07 -8.49
N ALA A 545 -7.37 24.29 -8.59
CA ALA A 545 -7.62 25.39 -7.65
C ALA A 545 -9.11 25.66 -7.41
N ARG A 546 -9.96 25.52 -8.44
CA ARG A 546 -11.40 25.74 -8.34
C ARG A 546 -12.12 24.79 -7.37
N TYR A 547 -11.59 23.57 -7.16
CA TYR A 547 -12.14 22.56 -6.24
C TYR A 547 -11.63 22.69 -4.81
N LEU A 548 -10.71 23.61 -4.57
CA LEU A 548 -10.08 23.80 -3.26
C LEU A 548 -10.65 25.03 -2.55
N PRO A 549 -11.05 24.91 -1.29
CA PRO A 549 -11.36 26.08 -0.48
C PRO A 549 -10.22 27.09 -0.45
N PRO A 550 -10.48 28.39 -0.35
CA PRO A 550 -9.46 29.43 -0.29
C PRO A 550 -8.41 29.14 0.80
N GLY A 551 -7.14 29.16 0.44
CA GLY A 551 -6.03 28.94 1.36
C GLY A 551 -5.71 27.48 1.69
N LEU A 552 -6.49 26.49 1.27
CA LEU A 552 -6.26 25.07 1.58
C LEU A 552 -4.87 24.59 1.07
N ALA A 553 -4.49 24.98 -0.16
CA ALA A 553 -3.19 24.61 -0.75
C ALA A 553 -1.97 25.10 0.06
N ARG A 554 -2.14 26.11 0.93
CA ARG A 554 -1.06 26.64 1.79
C ARG A 554 -1.09 26.08 3.21
N ARG A 555 -2.15 25.35 3.58
CA ARG A 555 -2.24 24.73 4.91
C ARG A 555 -1.21 23.61 5.03
N ARG A 556 -0.67 23.49 6.24
CA ARG A 556 0.25 22.40 6.54
C ARG A 556 -0.53 21.09 6.53
N LYS A 557 -0.04 20.10 5.76
CA LYS A 557 -0.61 18.76 5.78
C LYS A 557 -0.53 18.18 7.21
N ARG A 558 -1.67 17.73 7.73
CA ARG A 558 -1.75 16.83 8.89
C ARG A 558 -1.97 15.43 8.34
N GLY A 559 -1.23 14.45 8.78
CA GLY A 559 -1.48 13.05 8.44
C GLY A 559 -2.40 12.42 9.48
N PHE A 560 -2.99 11.26 9.18
CA PHE A 560 -3.68 10.40 10.14
C PHE A 560 -2.70 9.94 11.22
N GLY A 561 -2.34 10.85 12.13
CA GLY A 561 -1.49 10.52 13.24
C GLY A 561 -2.32 10.17 14.46
N VAL A 562 -1.78 9.32 15.32
CA VAL A 562 -2.37 8.94 16.60
C VAL A 562 -1.38 9.25 17.74
N PRO A 563 -1.85 9.54 18.97
CA PRO A 563 -1.00 9.90 20.09
C PRO A 563 -0.37 8.67 20.77
N LEU A 564 0.42 7.87 20.03
CA LEU A 564 1.04 6.64 20.54
C LEU A 564 1.79 6.83 21.86
N ALA A 565 2.51 7.95 22.00
CA ALA A 565 3.28 8.23 23.21
C ALA A 565 2.38 8.37 24.44
N ASP A 566 1.20 8.99 24.28
CA ASP A 566 0.25 9.17 25.36
C ASP A 566 -0.46 7.87 25.70
N TRP A 567 -0.84 7.08 24.68
CA TRP A 567 -1.44 5.76 24.90
C TRP A 567 -0.52 4.81 25.68
N PHE A 568 0.77 4.77 25.35
CA PHE A 568 1.74 3.93 26.06
C PHE A 568 2.09 4.43 27.49
N ARG A 569 1.80 5.69 27.80
CA ARG A 569 1.86 6.20 29.18
C ARG A 569 0.56 6.00 29.94
N GLY A 570 -0.55 5.88 29.23
CA GLY A 570 -1.91 5.74 29.76
C GLY A 570 -2.50 4.35 29.51
N GLU A 571 -3.43 4.27 28.56
CA GLU A 571 -4.33 3.13 28.33
C GLU A 571 -3.61 1.82 27.94
N TRP A 572 -2.53 1.91 27.16
CA TRP A 572 -1.76 0.74 26.73
C TRP A 572 -0.55 0.42 27.61
N LYS A 573 -0.37 1.11 28.75
CA LYS A 573 0.76 0.86 29.66
C LYS A 573 0.78 -0.57 30.17
N ASN A 574 -0.34 -1.06 30.67
CA ASN A 574 -0.43 -2.42 31.21
C ASN A 574 -0.24 -3.47 30.12
N LEU A 575 -0.78 -3.22 28.92
CA LEU A 575 -0.60 -4.08 27.76
C LEU A 575 0.88 -4.31 27.42
N LEU A 576 1.70 -3.24 27.45
CA LEU A 576 3.14 -3.35 27.22
C LEU A 576 3.84 -4.21 28.27
N LEU A 577 3.52 -3.98 29.56
CA LEU A 577 4.12 -4.68 30.69
C LEU A 577 3.75 -6.17 30.72
N GLU A 578 2.56 -6.51 30.32
CA GLU A 578 2.07 -7.89 30.30
C GLU A 578 2.58 -8.68 29.10
N ARG A 579 2.63 -8.06 27.90
CA ARG A 579 2.92 -8.80 26.67
C ARG A 579 4.39 -8.86 26.29
N LEU A 580 5.12 -7.75 26.38
CA LEU A 580 6.45 -7.70 25.79
C LEU A 580 7.54 -8.44 26.58
N PRO A 581 7.63 -8.34 27.93
CA PRO A 581 8.75 -8.92 28.68
C PRO A 581 8.76 -10.45 28.77
N GLN A 582 7.65 -11.10 28.43
CA GLN A 582 7.48 -12.56 28.55
C GLN A 582 6.66 -13.17 27.39
N GLY A 583 6.55 -12.43 26.28
CA GLY A 583 5.85 -12.83 25.09
C GLY A 583 6.66 -13.77 24.17
N GLU A 584 6.14 -14.00 22.98
CA GLU A 584 6.78 -14.89 21.99
C GLU A 584 8.07 -14.29 21.42
N GLY A 585 8.17 -12.97 21.36
CA GLY A 585 9.39 -12.28 20.95
C GLY A 585 10.55 -12.54 21.90
N GLU A 586 10.30 -12.58 23.21
CA GLU A 586 11.30 -12.94 24.22
C GLU A 586 11.61 -14.44 24.16
N LYS A 587 10.60 -15.32 24.16
CA LYS A 587 10.78 -16.77 24.10
C LYS A 587 11.52 -17.25 22.85
N SER A 588 11.32 -16.59 21.71
CA SER A 588 12.04 -16.88 20.45
C SER A 588 13.44 -16.24 20.40
N GLY A 589 13.84 -15.51 21.45
CA GLY A 589 15.10 -14.77 21.51
C GLY A 589 15.16 -13.54 20.62
N MET A 590 14.06 -13.11 20.00
CA MET A 590 14.03 -11.88 19.19
C MET A 590 14.14 -10.63 20.05
N PHE A 591 13.58 -10.66 21.27
CA PHE A 591 13.72 -9.57 22.24
C PHE A 591 14.52 -9.99 23.45
N SER A 592 15.24 -9.03 24.02
CA SER A 592 15.87 -9.14 25.33
C SER A 592 14.89 -8.63 26.39
N LYS A 593 14.54 -9.46 27.37
CA LYS A 593 13.65 -9.07 28.46
C LYS A 593 14.12 -7.77 29.15
N THR A 594 15.39 -7.72 29.55
CA THR A 594 15.98 -6.54 30.20
C THR A 594 15.99 -5.31 29.29
N GLY A 595 16.22 -5.51 27.96
CA GLY A 595 16.20 -4.43 26.98
C GLY A 595 14.80 -3.86 26.78
N ILE A 596 13.77 -4.70 26.74
CA ILE A 596 12.37 -4.27 26.65
C ILE A 596 11.92 -3.56 27.93
N GLU A 597 12.22 -4.11 29.11
CA GLU A 597 11.90 -3.47 30.39
C GLU A 597 12.54 -2.07 30.51
N GLN A 598 13.80 -1.93 30.08
CA GLN A 598 14.49 -0.65 30.04
C GLN A 598 13.83 0.32 29.07
N LEU A 599 13.42 -0.15 27.87
CA LEU A 599 12.76 0.68 26.87
C LEU A 599 11.42 1.22 27.39
N ILE A 600 10.63 0.39 28.08
CA ILE A 600 9.38 0.79 28.73
C ILE A 600 9.66 1.81 29.85
N ALA A 601 10.65 1.56 30.71
CA ALA A 601 11.00 2.47 31.78
C ALA A 601 11.45 3.85 31.27
N GLU A 602 12.27 3.90 30.22
CA GLU A 602 12.67 5.15 29.56
C GLU A 602 11.46 5.92 29.03
N HIS A 603 10.51 5.21 28.42
CA HIS A 603 9.30 5.83 27.89
C HIS A 603 8.43 6.43 29.02
N GLN A 604 8.24 5.69 30.11
CA GLN A 604 7.49 6.17 31.28
C GLN A 604 8.18 7.35 31.99
N ALA A 605 9.53 7.41 31.95
CA ALA A 605 10.31 8.51 32.46
C ALA A 605 10.34 9.77 31.58
N GLY A 606 9.62 9.77 30.44
CA GLY A 606 9.46 10.92 29.54
C GLY A 606 10.34 10.91 28.29
N CYS A 607 11.24 9.92 28.13
CA CYS A 607 11.99 9.74 26.89
C CYS A 607 11.12 9.00 25.88
N ASP A 608 10.67 9.66 24.80
CA ASP A 608 9.76 9.06 23.83
C ASP A 608 10.38 7.84 23.12
N ARG A 609 9.81 6.66 23.36
CA ARG A 609 10.15 5.37 22.74
C ARG A 609 8.95 4.74 22.05
N SER A 610 7.91 5.53 21.78
CA SER A 610 6.61 5.04 21.33
C SER A 610 6.70 4.20 20.06
N TYR A 611 7.44 4.62 19.07
CA TYR A 611 7.55 3.86 17.82
C TYR A 611 8.32 2.53 17.96
N ALA A 612 9.37 2.50 18.75
CA ALA A 612 10.12 1.27 19.04
C ALA A 612 9.23 0.27 19.81
N LEU A 613 8.51 0.75 20.83
CA LEU A 613 7.54 -0.05 21.59
C LEU A 613 6.39 -0.53 20.71
N PHE A 614 5.89 0.32 19.82
CA PHE A 614 4.80 -0.05 18.91
C PHE A 614 5.25 -1.12 17.91
N SER A 615 6.43 -0.98 17.31
CA SER A 615 6.98 -2.01 16.43
C SER A 615 7.21 -3.33 17.16
N ALA A 616 7.70 -3.27 18.41
CA ALA A 616 7.87 -4.48 19.23
C ALA A 616 6.52 -5.14 19.57
N LEU A 617 5.51 -4.35 19.94
CA LEU A 617 4.17 -4.85 20.24
C LEU A 617 3.50 -5.49 19.02
N VAL A 618 3.61 -4.86 17.84
CA VAL A 618 3.08 -5.40 16.60
C VAL A 618 3.80 -6.69 16.18
N LEU A 619 5.13 -6.76 16.39
CA LEU A 619 5.87 -8.01 16.14
C LEU A 619 5.40 -9.12 17.08
N GLU A 620 5.16 -8.81 18.36
CA GLU A 620 4.60 -9.75 19.33
C GLU A 620 3.22 -10.27 18.90
N MET A 621 2.31 -9.37 18.52
CA MET A 621 0.96 -9.75 18.00
C MET A 621 1.05 -10.65 16.77
N PHE A 622 1.98 -10.36 15.86
CA PHE A 622 2.22 -11.22 14.70
C PHE A 622 2.69 -12.61 15.13
N LEU A 623 3.68 -12.70 16.02
CA LEU A 623 4.20 -13.98 16.51
C LEU A 623 3.10 -14.79 17.22
N ASP A 624 2.23 -14.15 18.01
CA ASP A 624 1.08 -14.77 18.63
C ASP A 624 0.08 -15.31 17.58
N SER A 625 -0.16 -14.56 16.50
CA SER A 625 -1.11 -14.94 15.44
C SER A 625 -0.66 -16.13 14.58
N ILE A 626 0.62 -16.47 14.63
CA ILE A 626 1.19 -17.56 13.84
C ILE A 626 1.45 -18.84 14.63
N LYS A 627 1.14 -18.85 15.92
CA LYS A 627 1.19 -20.07 16.73
C LYS A 627 0.35 -21.18 16.09
N PRO A 628 0.77 -22.45 16.27
CA PRO A 628 0.05 -23.61 15.73
C PRO A 628 -1.39 -23.72 16.20
#